data_737468f8f77da12765cfa3081aad8a75
#
_entry.id   737468f8f77da12765cfa3081aad8a75
#
_cell.length_a   1.000
_cell.length_b   1.000
_cell.length_c   1.000
_cell.angle_alpha   90.00
_cell.angle_beta   90.00
_cell.angle_gamma   90.00
#
_symmetry.space_group_name_H-M   'P 1'
#
loop_
_entity.id
_entity.type
_entity.pdbx_description
1 polymer ?
#
loop_
_entity_poly.entity_id
_entity_poly.type
_entity_poly.pdbx_seq_one_letter_code
_entity_poly.pdbx_strand_id
1 'polypeptide(L)'
;AYLKDDLIAGITVAILLIPQGMAYALIAGLPPIYGLYAALTPQIVYAFLGTSRQLAVGPVAMDSLLVASGLGALSLVSPDQYIQMAILLALLMGLIQLLLGLFRMGFIVAFLSKPVISGFTSAAAIIIGLSQLKHLLGITIPQSNKLHIVVESIFKNNSQIHFPTLAIGFSGIILLLIIKKWGRRMPASLVIVGLGIGWVYFTKQSEKGVAVV
;
A
#
# COMPACT_ATOMS: atom_id res chain seq x y z
N ALA A 1 4.16 -8.35 32.25
CA ALA A 1 4.57 -9.61 31.59
C ALA A 1 4.57 -9.51 30.06
N TYR A 2 3.80 -8.60 29.48
CA TYR A 2 3.63 -8.50 28.01
C TYR A 2 4.58 -7.51 27.32
N LEU A 3 5.34 -6.70 28.04
CA LEU A 3 6.18 -5.64 27.47
C LEU A 3 7.20 -6.15 26.42
N LYS A 4 7.79 -7.31 26.64
CA LYS A 4 8.70 -7.93 25.66
C LYS A 4 8.01 -8.31 24.37
N ASP A 5 6.84 -8.93 24.49
CA ASP A 5 6.07 -9.39 23.32
C ASP A 5 5.51 -8.19 22.54
N ASP A 6 5.05 -7.17 23.26
CA ASP A 6 4.56 -5.91 22.66
C ASP A 6 5.71 -5.15 21.96
N LEU A 7 6.90 -5.12 22.54
CA LEU A 7 8.07 -4.47 21.93
C LEU A 7 8.50 -5.20 20.64
N ILE A 8 8.56 -6.53 20.68
CA ILE A 8 8.91 -7.34 19.49
C ILE A 8 7.86 -7.15 18.39
N ALA A 9 6.57 -7.19 18.75
CA ALA A 9 5.48 -6.95 17.82
C ALA A 9 5.56 -5.54 17.23
N GLY A 10 5.78 -4.51 18.06
CA GLY A 10 5.90 -3.13 17.62
C GLY A 10 7.07 -2.90 16.65
N ILE A 11 8.25 -3.44 16.95
CA ILE A 11 9.42 -3.36 16.07
C ILE A 11 9.13 -4.09 14.74
N THR A 12 8.53 -5.27 14.80
CA THR A 12 8.18 -6.04 13.60
C THR A 12 7.23 -5.26 12.70
N VAL A 13 6.18 -4.68 13.28
CA VAL A 13 5.21 -3.85 12.54
C VAL A 13 5.87 -2.60 11.99
N ALA A 14 6.72 -1.91 12.78
CA ALA A 14 7.41 -0.70 12.32
C ALA A 14 8.29 -0.97 11.10
N ILE A 15 9.06 -2.07 11.10
CA ILE A 15 9.92 -2.43 9.97
C ILE A 15 9.07 -2.78 8.73
N LEU A 16 7.91 -3.44 8.91
CA LEU A 16 7.01 -3.76 7.79
C LEU A 16 6.32 -2.53 7.21
N LEU A 17 6.00 -1.55 8.06
CA LEU A 17 5.31 -0.33 7.65
C LEU A 17 6.17 0.60 6.79
N ILE A 18 7.50 0.55 6.91
CA ILE A 18 8.40 1.37 6.09
C ILE A 18 8.19 1.08 4.60
N PRO A 19 8.49 -0.13 4.07
CA PRO A 19 8.29 -0.40 2.65
C PRO A 19 6.82 -0.36 2.24
N GLN A 20 5.91 -0.74 3.12
CA GLN A 20 4.48 -0.72 2.87
C GLN A 20 3.95 0.71 2.73
N GLY A 21 4.33 1.62 3.62
CA GLY A 21 3.94 3.04 3.55
C GLY A 21 4.47 3.70 2.29
N MET A 22 5.74 3.45 1.94
CA MET A 22 6.35 3.95 0.71
C MET A 22 5.59 3.45 -0.53
N ALA A 23 5.26 2.16 -0.58
CA ALA A 23 4.50 1.58 -1.70
C ALA A 23 3.10 2.20 -1.82
N TYR A 24 2.42 2.46 -0.72
CA TYR A 24 1.10 3.10 -0.73
C TYR A 24 1.15 4.58 -1.16
N ALA A 25 2.21 5.30 -0.80
CA ALA A 25 2.42 6.64 -1.32
C ALA A 25 2.57 6.64 -2.85
N LEU A 26 3.37 5.70 -3.40
CA LEU A 26 3.52 5.54 -4.85
C LEU A 26 2.19 5.18 -5.54
N ILE A 27 1.36 4.33 -4.93
CA ILE A 27 0.00 4.03 -5.42
C ILE A 27 -0.85 5.29 -5.44
N ALA A 28 -0.74 6.14 -4.41
CA ALA A 28 -1.44 7.42 -4.34
C ALA A 28 -0.90 8.47 -5.33
N GLY A 29 0.19 8.21 -6.04
CA GLY A 29 0.85 9.17 -6.92
C GLY A 29 1.72 10.19 -6.18
N LEU A 30 2.08 9.92 -4.94
CA LEU A 30 2.88 10.78 -4.07
C LEU A 30 4.31 10.24 -3.92
N PRO A 31 5.30 11.12 -3.66
CA PRO A 31 6.64 10.70 -3.27
C PRO A 31 6.63 9.76 -2.05
N PRO A 32 7.51 8.74 -1.98
CA PRO A 32 7.53 7.73 -0.91
C PRO A 32 7.58 8.29 0.51
N ILE A 33 8.23 9.43 0.70
CA ILE A 33 8.38 10.09 2.00
C ILE A 33 7.03 10.43 2.67
N TYR A 34 6.01 10.78 1.87
CA TYR A 34 4.67 11.07 2.40
C TYR A 34 4.00 9.83 2.98
N GLY A 35 4.31 8.64 2.46
CA GLY A 35 3.86 7.38 3.03
C GLY A 35 4.44 7.11 4.42
N LEU A 36 5.70 7.50 4.64
CA LEU A 36 6.32 7.40 5.97
C LEU A 36 5.68 8.37 6.96
N TYR A 37 5.39 9.61 6.55
CA TYR A 37 4.66 10.56 7.40
C TYR A 37 3.25 10.07 7.74
N ALA A 38 2.53 9.52 6.74
CA ALA A 38 1.21 8.93 6.94
C ALA A 38 1.23 7.66 7.81
N ALA A 39 2.35 6.94 7.87
CA ALA A 39 2.50 5.80 8.74
C ALA A 39 2.85 6.19 10.19
N LEU A 40 3.71 7.19 10.38
CA LEU A 40 4.24 7.55 11.70
C LEU A 40 3.25 8.36 12.54
N THR A 41 2.76 9.48 11.99
CA THR A 41 1.96 10.46 12.75
C THR A 41 0.65 9.89 13.32
N PRO A 42 -0.18 9.17 12.52
CA PRO A 42 -1.42 8.61 13.04
C PRO A 42 -1.22 7.57 14.14
N GLN A 43 -0.14 6.79 14.09
CA GLN A 43 0.15 5.79 15.12
C GLN A 43 0.51 6.43 16.44
N ILE A 44 1.30 7.51 16.42
CA ILE A 44 1.64 8.26 17.65
C ILE A 44 0.36 8.82 18.27
N VAL A 45 -0.48 9.48 17.46
CA VAL A 45 -1.75 10.04 17.95
C VAL A 45 -2.67 8.93 18.47
N TYR A 46 -2.76 7.81 17.76
CA TYR A 46 -3.60 6.68 18.16
C TYR A 46 -3.10 6.00 19.45
N ALA A 47 -1.79 5.97 19.71
CA ALA A 47 -1.24 5.44 20.94
C ALA A 47 -1.75 6.16 22.19
N PHE A 48 -2.06 7.47 22.08
CA PHE A 48 -2.59 8.29 23.18
C PHE A 48 -4.10 8.34 23.23
N LEU A 49 -4.77 8.39 22.07
CA LEU A 49 -6.21 8.61 21.96
C LEU A 49 -7.00 7.38 21.54
N GLY A 50 -6.34 6.33 21.12
CA GLY A 50 -7.00 5.12 20.61
C GLY A 50 -7.65 4.29 21.71
N THR A 51 -8.76 3.64 21.37
CA THR A 51 -9.54 2.81 22.30
C THR A 51 -9.34 1.31 22.05
N SER A 52 -8.92 0.92 20.84
CA SER A 52 -8.73 -0.49 20.48
C SER A 52 -7.27 -0.91 20.60
N ARG A 53 -7.01 -2.01 21.27
CA ARG A 53 -5.66 -2.60 21.38
C ARG A 53 -5.24 -3.41 20.16
N GLN A 54 -6.19 -3.76 19.27
CA GLN A 54 -5.94 -4.60 18.10
C GLN A 54 -5.83 -3.79 16.80
N LEU A 55 -6.23 -2.51 16.80
CA LEU A 55 -6.24 -1.69 15.61
C LEU A 55 -4.87 -1.06 15.39
N ALA A 56 -4.24 -1.33 14.25
CA ALA A 56 -3.11 -0.58 13.75
C ALA A 56 -3.61 0.47 12.75
N VAL A 57 -3.33 1.76 13.02
CA VAL A 57 -3.69 2.87 12.14
C VAL A 57 -2.52 3.17 11.22
N GLY A 58 -2.75 3.24 9.92
CA GLY A 58 -1.70 3.53 8.96
C GLY A 58 -2.26 3.61 7.54
N PRO A 59 -1.41 3.93 6.55
CA PRO A 59 -1.84 4.00 5.17
C PRO A 59 -2.31 2.63 4.67
N VAL A 60 -3.37 2.62 3.85
CA VAL A 60 -3.92 1.42 3.22
C VAL A 60 -4.04 1.59 1.72
N ALA A 61 -3.89 0.48 0.99
CA ALA A 61 -3.89 0.49 -0.48
C ALA A 61 -5.18 1.06 -1.08
N MET A 62 -6.33 0.80 -0.44
CA MET A 62 -7.64 1.30 -0.88
C MET A 62 -7.72 2.82 -0.88
N ASP A 63 -7.37 3.43 0.26
CA ASP A 63 -7.41 4.88 0.39
C ASP A 63 -6.42 5.53 -0.57
N SER A 64 -5.24 4.92 -0.76
CA SER A 64 -4.25 5.36 -1.73
C SER A 64 -4.78 5.35 -3.17
N LEU A 65 -5.51 4.30 -3.56
CA LEU A 65 -6.16 4.25 -4.87
C LEU A 65 -7.28 5.28 -5.01
N LEU A 66 -8.07 5.51 -3.96
CA LEU A 66 -9.11 6.53 -3.97
C LEU A 66 -8.51 7.93 -4.11
N VAL A 67 -7.42 8.22 -3.40
CA VAL A 67 -6.68 9.48 -3.53
C VAL A 67 -6.16 9.65 -4.96
N ALA A 68 -5.49 8.63 -5.51
CA ALA A 68 -4.98 8.65 -6.88
C ALA A 68 -6.10 8.89 -7.91
N SER A 69 -7.24 8.25 -7.73
CA SER A 69 -8.41 8.40 -8.60
C SER A 69 -9.02 9.80 -8.50
N GLY A 70 -9.24 10.28 -7.29
CA GLY A 70 -9.85 11.59 -7.06
C GLY A 70 -8.98 12.74 -7.55
N LEU A 71 -7.69 12.73 -7.22
CA LEU A 71 -6.76 13.77 -7.66
C LEU A 71 -6.43 13.67 -9.15
N GLY A 72 -6.36 12.46 -9.69
CA GLY A 72 -6.13 12.24 -11.13
C GLY A 72 -7.24 12.82 -12.02
N ALA A 73 -8.48 12.91 -11.51
CA ALA A 73 -9.59 13.52 -12.20
C ALA A 73 -9.48 15.05 -12.31
N LEU A 74 -8.65 15.69 -11.48
CA LEU A 74 -8.49 17.16 -11.45
C LEU A 74 -7.54 17.72 -12.52
N SER A 75 -6.91 16.86 -13.33
CA SER A 75 -5.99 17.25 -14.42
C SER A 75 -4.92 18.26 -13.96
N LEU A 76 -4.31 18.01 -12.79
CA LEU A 76 -3.32 18.90 -12.18
C LEU A 76 -2.05 18.99 -13.03
N VAL A 77 -1.53 20.20 -13.20
CA VAL A 77 -0.45 20.49 -14.17
C VAL A 77 0.94 20.21 -13.59
N SER A 78 1.12 20.32 -12.27
CA SER A 78 2.43 20.15 -11.65
C SER A 78 2.42 19.16 -10.48
N PRO A 79 3.54 18.47 -10.21
CA PRO A 79 3.68 17.59 -9.07
C PRO A 79 3.45 18.29 -7.72
N ASP A 80 3.85 19.54 -7.59
CA ASP A 80 3.66 20.33 -6.37
C ASP A 80 2.19 20.62 -6.10
N GLN A 81 1.42 20.94 -7.15
CA GLN A 81 -0.03 21.10 -7.03
C GLN A 81 -0.70 19.78 -6.60
N TYR A 82 -0.24 18.65 -7.13
CA TYR A 82 -0.76 17.35 -6.73
C TYR A 82 -0.55 17.09 -5.24
N ILE A 83 0.65 17.36 -4.72
CA ILE A 83 0.98 17.21 -3.30
C ILE A 83 0.11 18.13 -2.44
N GLN A 84 -0.03 19.41 -2.81
CA GLN A 84 -0.87 20.37 -2.09
C GLN A 84 -2.33 19.92 -2.04
N MET A 85 -2.88 19.43 -3.16
CA MET A 85 -4.24 18.91 -3.21
C MET A 85 -4.41 17.63 -2.38
N ALA A 86 -3.39 16.76 -2.34
CA ALA A 86 -3.40 15.58 -1.49
C ALA A 86 -3.43 15.95 0.00
N ILE A 87 -2.65 16.95 0.41
CA ILE A 87 -2.64 17.45 1.79
C ILE A 87 -4.00 18.08 2.14
N LEU A 88 -4.56 18.89 1.24
CA LEU A 88 -5.88 19.48 1.42
C LEU A 88 -6.97 18.40 1.55
N LEU A 89 -6.92 17.39 0.69
CA LEU A 89 -7.84 16.25 0.75
C LEU A 89 -7.73 15.50 2.08
N ALA A 90 -6.52 15.24 2.55
CA ALA A 90 -6.28 14.60 3.84
C ALA A 90 -6.84 15.44 5.00
N LEU A 91 -6.65 16.77 4.96
CA LEU A 91 -7.18 17.68 5.96
C LEU A 91 -8.72 17.68 5.96
N LEU A 92 -9.35 17.75 4.79
CA LEU A 92 -10.81 17.71 4.67
C LEU A 92 -11.38 16.38 5.14
N MET A 93 -10.77 15.26 4.75
CA MET A 93 -11.18 13.93 5.23
C MET A 93 -11.05 13.83 6.75
N GLY A 94 -9.93 14.27 7.32
CA GLY A 94 -9.71 14.27 8.76
C GLY A 94 -10.74 15.14 9.51
N LEU A 95 -11.06 16.30 8.97
CA LEU A 95 -12.07 17.19 9.54
C LEU A 95 -13.47 16.54 9.52
N ILE A 96 -13.86 15.93 8.40
CA ILE A 96 -15.14 15.24 8.28
C ILE A 96 -15.20 14.08 9.28
N GLN A 97 -14.17 13.26 9.37
CA GLN A 97 -14.11 12.13 10.29
C GLN A 97 -14.17 12.60 11.76
N LEU A 98 -13.50 13.70 12.08
CA LEU A 98 -13.53 14.30 13.42
C LEU A 98 -14.94 14.79 13.76
N LEU A 99 -15.61 15.49 12.84
CA LEU A 99 -17.01 15.93 13.04
C LEU A 99 -17.96 14.74 13.22
N LEU A 100 -17.84 13.70 12.38
CA LEU A 100 -18.64 12.47 12.52
C LEU A 100 -18.40 11.79 13.86
N GLY A 101 -17.17 11.77 14.35
CA GLY A 101 -16.81 11.25 15.67
C GLY A 101 -17.41 12.07 16.80
N LEU A 102 -17.31 13.41 16.72
CA LEU A 102 -17.84 14.34 17.72
C LEU A 102 -19.37 14.23 17.84
N PHE A 103 -20.07 14.12 16.73
CA PHE A 103 -21.53 13.93 16.69
C PHE A 103 -21.95 12.48 16.95
N ARG A 104 -21.02 11.57 17.28
CA ARG A 104 -21.30 10.15 17.55
C ARG A 104 -22.06 9.46 16.41
N MET A 105 -21.77 9.85 15.18
CA MET A 105 -22.46 9.34 13.98
C MET A 105 -22.00 7.93 13.55
N GLY A 106 -21.35 7.18 14.44
CA GLY A 106 -20.92 5.80 14.18
C GLY A 106 -22.07 4.85 13.76
N PHE A 107 -23.32 5.21 14.09
CA PHE A 107 -24.50 4.47 13.64
C PHE A 107 -24.64 4.41 12.12
N ILE A 108 -24.06 5.38 11.38
CA ILE A 108 -24.07 5.37 9.90
C ILE A 108 -23.45 4.09 9.35
N VAL A 109 -22.41 3.58 10.01
CA VAL A 109 -21.75 2.32 9.61
C VAL A 109 -22.68 1.12 9.72
N ALA A 110 -23.66 1.17 10.63
CA ALA A 110 -24.65 0.10 10.80
C ALA A 110 -25.61 -0.04 9.59
N PHE A 111 -25.77 1.00 8.77
CA PHE A 111 -26.52 0.92 7.52
C PHE A 111 -25.79 0.19 6.39
N LEU A 112 -24.45 0.02 6.52
CA LEU A 112 -23.70 -0.77 5.57
C LEU A 112 -23.97 -2.26 5.80
N SER A 113 -24.76 -2.85 4.91
CA SER A 113 -25.04 -4.28 4.99
C SER A 113 -23.80 -5.12 4.75
N LYS A 114 -23.71 -6.29 5.40
CA LYS A 114 -22.59 -7.23 5.22
C LYS A 114 -22.32 -7.58 3.75
N PRO A 115 -23.31 -7.80 2.87
CA PRO A 115 -23.09 -8.03 1.45
C PRO A 115 -22.41 -6.86 0.74
N VAL A 116 -22.75 -5.61 1.07
CA VAL A 116 -22.12 -4.41 0.49
C VAL A 116 -20.64 -4.35 0.88
N ILE A 117 -20.32 -4.56 2.16
CA ILE A 117 -18.94 -4.59 2.64
C ILE A 117 -18.15 -5.71 1.95
N SER A 118 -18.73 -6.92 1.86
CA SER A 118 -18.09 -8.07 1.21
C SER A 118 -17.86 -7.82 -0.30
N GLY A 119 -18.84 -7.26 -0.99
CA GLY A 119 -18.70 -6.89 -2.40
C GLY A 119 -17.61 -5.84 -2.63
N PHE A 120 -17.61 -4.81 -1.79
CA PHE A 120 -16.59 -3.75 -1.84
C PHE A 120 -15.17 -4.30 -1.60
N THR A 121 -14.98 -5.10 -0.56
CA THR A 121 -13.66 -5.69 -0.25
C THR A 121 -13.17 -6.65 -1.34
N SER A 122 -14.08 -7.42 -1.95
CA SER A 122 -13.74 -8.31 -3.06
C SER A 122 -13.34 -7.53 -4.32
N ALA A 123 -14.08 -6.50 -4.68
CA ALA A 123 -13.75 -5.62 -5.81
C ALA A 123 -12.40 -4.91 -5.58
N ALA A 124 -12.18 -4.42 -4.35
CA ALA A 124 -10.94 -3.81 -3.95
C ALA A 124 -9.75 -4.76 -4.08
N ALA A 125 -9.87 -5.99 -3.61
CA ALA A 125 -8.82 -6.99 -3.73
C ALA A 125 -8.41 -7.25 -5.18
N ILE A 126 -9.39 -7.30 -6.10
CA ILE A 126 -9.13 -7.45 -7.54
C ILE A 126 -8.38 -6.22 -8.09
N ILE A 127 -8.85 -5.01 -7.78
CA ILE A 127 -8.23 -3.76 -8.25
C ILE A 127 -6.79 -3.64 -7.73
N ILE A 128 -6.57 -3.92 -6.44
CA ILE A 128 -5.24 -3.89 -5.83
C ILE A 128 -4.34 -4.94 -6.50
N GLY A 129 -4.83 -6.18 -6.66
CA GLY A 129 -4.06 -7.24 -7.31
C GLY A 129 -3.63 -6.85 -8.73
N LEU A 130 -4.53 -6.30 -9.52
CA LEU A 130 -4.24 -5.85 -10.88
C LEU A 130 -3.31 -4.64 -10.91
N SER A 131 -3.43 -3.71 -9.95
CA SER A 131 -2.52 -2.56 -9.85
C SER A 131 -1.07 -2.99 -9.53
N GLN A 132 -0.88 -4.12 -8.85
CA GLN A 132 0.45 -4.67 -8.55
C GLN A 132 1.09 -5.41 -9.74
N LEU A 133 0.29 -5.83 -10.73
CA LEU A 133 0.82 -6.53 -11.90
C LEU A 133 1.85 -5.72 -12.67
N LYS A 134 1.70 -4.39 -12.74
CA LYS A 134 2.70 -3.51 -13.38
C LYS A 134 4.10 -3.64 -12.75
N HIS A 135 4.15 -3.73 -11.43
CA HIS A 135 5.42 -3.89 -10.69
C HIS A 135 5.99 -5.29 -10.86
N LEU A 136 5.14 -6.31 -10.90
CA LEU A 136 5.54 -7.69 -11.13
C LEU A 136 6.07 -7.93 -12.54
N LEU A 137 5.42 -7.31 -13.54
CA LEU A 137 5.79 -7.44 -14.96
C LEU A 137 6.90 -6.47 -15.37
N GLY A 138 7.20 -5.47 -14.55
CA GLY A 138 8.19 -4.42 -14.84
C GLY A 138 7.78 -3.52 -16.01
N ILE A 139 6.47 -3.34 -16.24
CA ILE A 139 5.93 -2.51 -17.33
C ILE A 139 5.28 -1.25 -16.80
N THR A 140 5.33 -0.18 -17.58
CA THR A 140 4.61 1.06 -17.27
C THR A 140 3.17 0.94 -17.74
N ILE A 141 2.23 0.91 -16.79
CA ILE A 141 0.79 0.93 -17.05
C ILE A 141 0.24 2.26 -16.56
N PRO A 142 -0.59 2.97 -17.35
CA PRO A 142 -1.27 4.17 -16.88
C PRO A 142 -2.06 3.90 -15.60
N GLN A 143 -2.00 4.81 -14.64
CA GLN A 143 -2.82 4.71 -13.44
C GLN A 143 -4.28 4.91 -13.84
N SER A 144 -5.03 3.82 -13.90
CA SER A 144 -6.44 3.83 -14.25
C SER A 144 -7.21 2.89 -13.34
N ASN A 145 -8.34 3.37 -12.81
CA ASN A 145 -9.28 2.55 -12.04
C ASN A 145 -10.17 1.68 -12.92
N LYS A 146 -10.03 1.81 -14.25
CA LYS A 146 -10.82 1.03 -15.20
C LYS A 146 -10.08 -0.27 -15.53
N LEU A 147 -10.62 -1.39 -15.07
CA LEU A 147 -10.05 -2.73 -15.25
C LEU A 147 -9.70 -3.04 -16.71
N HIS A 148 -10.58 -2.67 -17.66
CA HIS A 148 -10.35 -2.94 -19.07
C HIS A 148 -9.12 -2.20 -19.63
N ILE A 149 -8.84 -0.96 -19.17
CA ILE A 149 -7.66 -0.20 -19.59
C ILE A 149 -6.38 -0.85 -19.08
N VAL A 150 -6.38 -1.34 -17.83
CA VAL A 150 -5.23 -2.04 -17.25
C VAL A 150 -4.96 -3.34 -18.00
N VAL A 151 -5.98 -4.15 -18.24
CA VAL A 151 -5.88 -5.42 -18.97
C VAL A 151 -5.42 -5.17 -20.42
N GLU A 152 -6.03 -4.23 -21.12
CA GLU A 152 -5.64 -3.86 -22.49
C GLU A 152 -4.18 -3.38 -22.56
N SER A 153 -3.75 -2.57 -21.59
CA SER A 153 -2.37 -2.09 -21.50
C SER A 153 -1.36 -3.21 -21.30
N ILE A 154 -1.71 -4.25 -20.51
CA ILE A 154 -0.86 -5.43 -20.32
C ILE A 154 -0.69 -6.18 -21.63
N PHE A 155 -1.79 -6.39 -22.37
CA PHE A 155 -1.74 -7.09 -23.67
C PHE A 155 -0.97 -6.29 -24.74
N LYS A 156 -1.15 -4.96 -24.78
CA LYS A 156 -0.44 -4.09 -25.72
C LYS A 156 1.06 -3.98 -25.43
N ASN A 157 1.44 -3.99 -24.15
CA ASN A 157 2.84 -3.85 -23.72
C ASN A 157 3.52 -5.20 -23.44
N ASN A 158 2.97 -6.30 -23.94
CA ASN A 158 3.51 -7.64 -23.70
C ASN A 158 4.98 -7.78 -24.17
N SER A 159 5.39 -7.07 -25.23
CA SER A 159 6.77 -7.03 -25.71
C SER A 159 7.75 -6.29 -24.79
N GLN A 160 7.24 -5.52 -23.83
CA GLN A 160 8.04 -4.72 -22.88
C GLN A 160 8.19 -5.41 -21.52
N ILE A 161 7.74 -6.66 -21.35
CA ILE A 161 7.84 -7.39 -20.08
C ILE A 161 9.31 -7.54 -19.72
N HIS A 162 9.67 -7.03 -18.53
CA HIS A 162 11.03 -7.14 -18.02
C HIS A 162 11.23 -8.46 -17.29
N PHE A 163 11.75 -9.46 -18.01
CA PHE A 163 11.93 -10.81 -17.47
C PHE A 163 12.69 -10.88 -16.15
N PRO A 164 13.80 -10.11 -15.92
CA PRO A 164 14.47 -10.11 -14.62
C PRO A 164 13.55 -9.68 -13.46
N THR A 165 12.75 -8.63 -13.65
CA THR A 165 11.78 -8.16 -12.64
C THR A 165 10.73 -9.23 -12.36
N LEU A 166 10.20 -9.85 -13.42
CA LEU A 166 9.22 -10.95 -13.30
C LEU A 166 9.80 -12.14 -12.52
N ALA A 167 11.04 -12.54 -12.82
CA ALA A 167 11.71 -13.65 -12.14
C ALA A 167 11.92 -13.37 -10.64
N ILE A 168 12.36 -12.14 -10.30
CA ILE A 168 12.55 -11.71 -8.91
C ILE A 168 11.20 -11.68 -8.18
N GLY A 169 10.17 -11.07 -8.78
CA GLY A 169 8.84 -10.99 -8.18
C GLY A 169 8.20 -12.36 -7.98
N PHE A 170 8.28 -13.24 -8.97
CA PHE A 170 7.72 -14.59 -8.90
C PHE A 170 8.46 -15.47 -7.88
N SER A 171 9.80 -15.39 -7.85
CA SER A 171 10.60 -16.10 -6.84
C SER A 171 10.29 -15.59 -5.43
N GLY A 172 10.08 -14.29 -5.25
CA GLY A 172 9.64 -13.69 -3.99
C GLY A 172 8.29 -14.23 -3.51
N ILE A 173 7.32 -14.38 -4.42
CA ILE A 173 6.00 -14.96 -4.10
C ILE A 173 6.14 -16.42 -3.68
N ILE A 174 6.92 -17.22 -4.41
CA ILE A 174 7.16 -18.64 -4.06
C ILE A 174 7.82 -18.75 -2.70
N LEU A 175 8.87 -17.98 -2.44
CA LEU A 175 9.57 -17.95 -1.15
C LEU A 175 8.61 -17.54 -0.01
N LEU A 176 7.74 -16.57 -0.24
CA LEU A 176 6.73 -16.16 0.73
C LEU A 176 5.81 -17.31 1.11
N LEU A 177 5.32 -18.05 0.13
CA LEU A 177 4.46 -19.20 0.35
C LEU A 177 5.18 -20.32 1.10
N ILE A 178 6.44 -20.58 0.78
CA ILE A 178 7.28 -21.59 1.44
C ILE A 178 7.53 -21.20 2.90
N ILE A 179 7.99 -19.96 3.15
CA ILE A 179 8.27 -19.48 4.51
C ILE A 179 7.00 -19.45 5.36
N LYS A 180 5.88 -19.01 4.79
CA LYS A 180 4.58 -19.01 5.47
C LYS A 180 4.11 -20.41 5.85
N LYS A 181 4.43 -21.43 5.02
CA LYS A 181 4.07 -22.82 5.29
C LYS A 181 4.96 -23.47 6.35
N TRP A 182 6.27 -23.18 6.32
CA TRP A 182 7.27 -23.85 7.18
C TRP A 182 7.71 -23.03 8.38
N GLY A 183 7.67 -21.70 8.28
CA GLY A 183 8.21 -20.76 9.27
C GLY A 183 7.14 -20.09 10.13
N ARG A 184 6.34 -20.82 10.87
CA ARG A 184 5.22 -20.30 11.70
C ARG A 184 5.56 -19.12 12.64
N ARG A 185 6.84 -18.88 12.94
CA ARG A 185 7.32 -17.83 13.87
C ARG A 185 8.09 -16.70 13.20
N MET A 186 8.44 -16.82 11.92
CA MET A 186 9.21 -15.79 11.22
C MET A 186 8.29 -14.84 10.44
N PRO A 187 8.52 -13.52 10.52
CA PRO A 187 7.82 -12.55 9.68
C PRO A 187 8.27 -12.70 8.22
N ALA A 188 7.59 -13.57 7.48
CA ALA A 188 7.96 -13.99 6.11
C ALA A 188 8.17 -12.79 5.18
N SER A 189 7.36 -11.74 5.30
CA SER A 189 7.47 -10.52 4.50
C SER A 189 8.77 -9.77 4.74
N LEU A 190 9.24 -9.67 6.01
CA LEU A 190 10.52 -9.04 6.35
C LEU A 190 11.70 -9.80 5.74
N VAL A 191 11.67 -11.14 5.88
CA VAL A 191 12.73 -12.00 5.33
C VAL A 191 12.85 -11.80 3.82
N ILE A 192 11.71 -11.77 3.11
CA ILE A 192 11.69 -11.62 1.65
C ILE A 192 12.16 -10.25 1.21
N VAL A 193 11.71 -9.19 1.89
CA VAL A 193 12.18 -7.82 1.60
C VAL A 193 13.70 -7.73 1.80
N GLY A 194 14.21 -8.25 2.93
CA GLY A 194 15.65 -8.27 3.20
C GLY A 194 16.44 -9.07 2.16
N LEU A 195 15.96 -10.26 1.80
CA LEU A 195 16.57 -11.09 0.76
C LEU A 195 16.50 -10.43 -0.62
N GLY A 196 15.38 -9.79 -0.95
CA GLY A 196 15.19 -9.06 -2.21
C GLY A 196 16.15 -7.89 -2.36
N ILE A 197 16.27 -7.06 -1.31
CA ILE A 197 17.21 -5.95 -1.28
C ILE A 197 18.65 -6.47 -1.42
N GLY A 198 19.02 -7.49 -0.63
CA GLY A 198 20.35 -8.12 -0.70
C GLY A 198 20.64 -8.68 -2.08
N TRP A 199 19.71 -9.40 -2.68
CA TRP A 199 19.86 -9.96 -4.02
C TRP A 199 20.09 -8.88 -5.07
N VAL A 200 19.22 -7.85 -5.11
CA VAL A 200 19.33 -6.74 -6.07
C VAL A 200 20.64 -5.98 -5.90
N TYR A 201 21.06 -5.76 -4.66
CA TYR A 201 22.32 -5.06 -4.35
C TYR A 201 23.56 -5.86 -4.81
N PHE A 202 23.66 -7.13 -4.41
CA PHE A 202 24.83 -7.98 -4.75
C PHE A 202 24.92 -8.34 -6.23
N THR A 203 23.79 -8.49 -6.90
CA THR A 203 23.76 -8.86 -8.33
C THR A 203 23.71 -7.65 -9.26
N LYS A 204 23.70 -6.41 -8.70
CA LYS A 204 23.63 -5.15 -9.45
C LYS A 204 22.47 -5.12 -10.46
N GLN A 205 21.33 -5.68 -10.07
CA GLN A 205 20.17 -5.75 -10.96
C GLN A 205 19.54 -4.40 -11.24
N SER A 206 19.81 -3.39 -10.41
CA SER A 206 19.44 -2.00 -10.67
C SER A 206 20.06 -1.45 -11.96
N GLU A 207 21.30 -1.85 -12.28
CA GLU A 207 21.98 -1.49 -13.54
C GLU A 207 21.36 -2.18 -14.76
N LYS A 208 20.61 -3.27 -14.54
CA LYS A 208 19.88 -4.03 -15.58
C LYS A 208 18.43 -3.61 -15.75
N GLY A 209 18.03 -2.48 -15.17
CA GLY A 209 16.71 -1.92 -15.35
C GLY A 209 15.65 -2.42 -14.34
N VAL A 210 16.05 -3.15 -13.29
CA VAL A 210 15.14 -3.46 -12.17
C VAL A 210 14.91 -2.19 -11.37
N ALA A 211 13.66 -1.72 -11.31
CA ALA A 211 13.30 -0.54 -10.54
C ALA A 211 13.52 -0.78 -9.04
N VAL A 212 14.27 0.10 -8.40
CA VAL A 212 14.44 0.16 -6.95
C VAL A 212 13.73 1.39 -6.39
N VAL A 213 13.16 1.26 -5.20
CA VAL A 213 12.44 2.34 -4.50
C VAL A 213 13.41 3.08 -3.60
#